data_215f8e0b4602a5e445aa822337336a35
#
_entry.id   215f8e0b4602a5e445aa822337336a35
#
_cell.length_a   1.000
_cell.length_b   1.000
_cell.length_c   1.000
_cell.angle_alpha   90.00
_cell.angle_beta   90.00
_cell.angle_gamma   90.00
#
_symmetry.space_group_name_H-M   'P 1'
#
loop_
_entity.id
_entity.type
_entity.pdbx_description
1 polymer ?
#
loop_
_entity_poly.entity_id
_entity_poly.type
_entity_poly.pdbx_seq_one_letter_code
_entity_poly.pdbx_strand_id
1 'polypeptide(L)'
;MQGEENTKLLFKHLLLENNDELAEGIKNITGYDFKDKNLLLQAFTHLSHEESCSSSYERLEYVGDSVLNLMVAEEHYLSYPDLQPGDLTRLRAANVDTEKLARAALKHQLHKFLRHNKPILAGQIKEFEESVVEYPLHSWGLIDAPKALADIVESLIGAIYIDSNRSMNITCEIAKDLLQPEITPESIQKHPVTMLYEICQKKNWEVSIGDMWRKTGEVEVFVDGKFAGRGKYEGKKLIAVNRAAHEANQHLVRELAQENAQCIASPSCHL
;
A
#
# COMPACT_ATOMS: atom_id res chain seq x y z
N MET A 1 16.84 46.03 9.34
CA MET A 1 17.04 46.00 7.89
C MET A 1 18.20 45.08 7.46
N GLN A 2 19.49 45.36 7.82
CA GLN A 2 20.61 44.47 7.41
C GLN A 2 20.57 43.04 7.97
N GLY A 3 20.03 42.84 9.20
CA GLY A 3 19.88 41.54 9.82
C GLY A 3 18.76 40.68 9.21
N GLU A 4 17.67 41.29 8.77
CA GLU A 4 16.56 40.59 8.12
C GLU A 4 16.91 40.19 6.68
N GLU A 5 17.72 40.98 6.00
CA GLU A 5 18.20 40.64 4.66
C GLU A 5 19.20 39.50 4.65
N ASN A 6 20.10 39.45 5.63
CA ASN A 6 21.03 38.33 5.84
C ASN A 6 20.30 37.04 6.23
N THR A 7 19.25 37.12 7.07
CA THR A 7 18.45 35.94 7.45
C THR A 7 17.65 35.42 6.25
N LYS A 8 17.10 36.29 5.41
CA LYS A 8 16.42 35.88 4.16
C LYS A 8 17.38 35.27 3.15
N LEU A 9 18.61 35.80 3.05
CA LEU A 9 19.62 35.23 2.13
C LEU A 9 20.09 33.85 2.62
N LEU A 10 20.31 33.66 3.91
CA LEU A 10 20.69 32.38 4.52
C LEU A 10 19.58 31.34 4.35
N PHE A 11 18.33 31.74 4.57
CA PHE A 11 17.15 30.87 4.39
C PHE A 11 16.97 30.45 2.92
N LYS A 12 17.19 31.39 2.00
CA LYS A 12 17.16 31.10 0.55
C LYS A 12 18.28 30.16 0.12
N HIS A 13 19.46 30.27 0.72
CA HIS A 13 20.61 29.38 0.43
C HIS A 13 20.33 27.95 0.94
N LEU A 14 19.83 27.81 2.18
CA LEU A 14 19.43 26.52 2.77
C LEU A 14 18.31 25.84 1.97
N LEU A 15 17.33 26.60 1.47
CA LEU A 15 16.26 26.07 0.62
C LEU A 15 16.79 25.59 -0.75
N LEU A 16 17.78 26.27 -1.31
CA LEU A 16 18.40 25.88 -2.58
C LEU A 16 19.24 24.60 -2.41
N GLU A 17 20.03 24.48 -1.35
CA GLU A 17 20.81 23.28 -1.03
C GLU A 17 19.90 22.06 -0.81
N ASN A 18 18.80 22.19 -0.04
CA ASN A 18 17.83 21.14 0.15
C ASN A 18 17.12 20.70 -1.15
N ASN A 19 16.88 21.61 -2.07
CA ASN A 19 16.26 21.29 -3.35
C ASN A 19 17.22 20.56 -4.30
N ASP A 20 18.52 20.88 -4.25
CA ASP A 20 19.53 20.21 -5.04
C ASP A 20 19.79 18.77 -4.49
N GLU A 21 19.82 18.59 -3.18
CA GLU A 21 19.91 17.27 -2.54
C GLU A 21 18.69 16.38 -2.88
N LEU A 22 17.47 16.93 -2.84
CA LEU A 22 16.27 16.23 -3.26
C LEU A 22 16.37 15.81 -4.73
N ALA A 23 16.74 16.72 -5.63
CA ALA A 23 16.82 16.47 -7.07
C ALA A 23 17.87 15.39 -7.38
N GLU A 24 19.04 15.46 -6.76
CA GLU A 24 20.10 14.46 -6.92
C GLU A 24 19.69 13.10 -6.33
N GLY A 25 19.09 13.09 -5.15
CA GLY A 25 18.59 11.87 -4.51
C GLY A 25 17.54 11.15 -5.36
N ILE A 26 16.56 11.87 -5.88
CA ILE A 26 15.52 11.28 -6.75
C ILE A 26 16.10 10.85 -8.10
N LYS A 27 17.03 11.61 -8.68
CA LYS A 27 17.73 11.23 -9.91
C LYS A 27 18.51 9.92 -9.72
N ASN A 28 19.17 9.74 -8.59
CA ASN A 28 19.90 8.51 -8.27
C ASN A 28 18.97 7.30 -8.11
N ILE A 29 17.74 7.50 -7.61
CA ILE A 29 16.74 6.45 -7.44
C ILE A 29 16.03 6.09 -8.75
N THR A 30 15.66 7.10 -9.53
CA THR A 30 14.77 6.95 -10.70
C THR A 30 15.49 7.02 -12.04
N GLY A 31 16.73 7.48 -12.08
CA GLY A 31 17.43 7.84 -13.31
C GLY A 31 16.88 9.09 -14.02
N TYR A 32 15.80 9.72 -13.49
CA TYR A 32 15.13 10.85 -14.12
C TYR A 32 15.67 12.18 -13.62
N ASP A 33 16.06 13.06 -14.54
CA ASP A 33 16.53 14.41 -14.26
C ASP A 33 15.39 15.42 -14.46
N PHE A 34 14.84 15.94 -13.37
CA PHE A 34 13.71 16.89 -13.42
C PHE A 34 14.14 18.23 -14.03
N LYS A 35 13.36 18.69 -15.00
CA LYS A 35 13.48 20.01 -15.62
C LYS A 35 12.93 21.09 -14.70
N ASP A 36 11.79 20.81 -14.05
CA ASP A 36 11.18 21.69 -13.06
C ASP A 36 11.36 21.15 -11.64
N LYS A 37 12.38 21.68 -10.94
CA LYS A 37 12.66 21.32 -9.54
C LYS A 37 11.53 21.72 -8.57
N ASN A 38 10.69 22.71 -8.92
CA ASN A 38 9.55 23.08 -8.08
C ASN A 38 8.45 22.00 -8.15
N LEU A 39 8.27 21.38 -9.30
CA LEU A 39 7.34 20.27 -9.46
C LEU A 39 7.78 19.05 -8.63
N LEU A 40 9.09 18.77 -8.62
CA LEU A 40 9.66 17.75 -7.75
C LEU A 40 9.48 18.06 -6.27
N LEU A 41 9.75 19.31 -5.86
CA LEU A 41 9.53 19.75 -4.48
C LEU A 41 8.07 19.59 -4.06
N GLN A 42 7.15 19.95 -4.93
CA GLN A 42 5.71 19.77 -4.72
C GLN A 42 5.38 18.30 -4.49
N ALA A 43 5.95 17.37 -5.27
CA ALA A 43 5.68 15.94 -5.15
C ALA A 43 6.03 15.36 -3.77
N PHE A 44 6.94 15.98 -3.03
CA PHE A 44 7.35 15.56 -1.69
C PHE A 44 6.88 16.49 -0.57
N THR A 45 5.95 17.41 -0.84
CA THR A 45 5.44 18.35 0.16
C THR A 45 4.03 17.97 0.61
N HIS A 46 3.90 17.48 1.84
CA HIS A 46 2.62 17.12 2.46
C HIS A 46 1.82 18.37 2.85
N LEU A 47 0.49 18.32 2.77
CA LEU A 47 -0.41 19.43 3.13
C LEU A 47 -0.18 20.01 4.54
N SER A 48 0.34 19.25 5.49
CA SER A 48 0.67 19.74 6.83
C SER A 48 1.91 20.62 6.91
N HIS A 49 2.66 20.80 5.84
CA HIS A 49 3.79 21.70 5.81
C HIS A 49 3.31 23.15 5.70
N GLU A 50 3.80 24.06 6.56
CA GLU A 50 3.26 25.43 6.71
C GLU A 50 3.22 26.27 5.43
N GLU A 51 4.15 26.04 4.50
CA GLU A 51 4.26 26.76 3.25
C GLU A 51 3.44 26.13 2.10
N SER A 52 2.67 25.09 2.34
CA SER A 52 2.19 24.19 1.30
C SER A 52 0.73 24.34 0.90
N CYS A 53 -0.03 25.29 1.43
CA CYS A 53 -1.48 25.41 1.17
C CYS A 53 -1.85 25.45 -0.33
N SER A 54 -0.95 25.87 -1.23
CA SER A 54 -1.20 25.93 -2.68
C SER A 54 -0.35 24.94 -3.50
N SER A 55 0.59 24.23 -2.87
CA SER A 55 1.61 23.41 -3.55
C SER A 55 1.89 22.07 -2.88
N SER A 56 0.88 21.45 -2.23
CA SER A 56 1.00 20.10 -1.71
C SER A 56 1.01 19.05 -2.82
N TYR A 57 1.44 17.85 -2.49
CA TYR A 57 1.53 16.75 -3.44
C TYR A 57 0.16 16.24 -3.92
N GLU A 58 -0.95 16.56 -3.25
CA GLU A 58 -2.28 15.99 -3.50
C GLU A 58 -2.76 16.10 -4.96
N ARG A 59 -2.41 17.20 -5.64
CA ARG A 59 -2.77 17.37 -7.07
C ARG A 59 -1.95 16.47 -7.98
N LEU A 60 -0.70 16.19 -7.62
CA LEU A 60 0.19 15.28 -8.35
C LEU A 60 -0.15 13.82 -8.04
N GLU A 61 -0.52 13.49 -6.80
CA GLU A 61 -1.11 12.23 -6.37
C GLU A 61 -2.31 11.87 -7.25
N TYR A 62 -3.27 12.80 -7.40
CA TYR A 62 -4.46 12.60 -8.25
C TYR A 62 -4.12 12.23 -9.72
N VAL A 63 -3.10 12.88 -10.29
CA VAL A 63 -2.64 12.57 -11.65
C VAL A 63 -1.90 11.23 -11.66
N GLY A 64 -1.01 11.02 -10.69
CA GLY A 64 -0.18 9.82 -10.60
C GLY A 64 -0.98 8.55 -10.38
N ASP A 65 -2.02 8.57 -9.53
CA ASP A 65 -2.96 7.46 -9.37
C ASP A 65 -3.58 7.06 -10.70
N SER A 66 -4.06 8.04 -11.47
CA SER A 66 -4.67 7.79 -12.78
C SER A 66 -3.67 7.20 -13.79
N VAL A 67 -2.44 7.71 -13.81
CA VAL A 67 -1.35 7.22 -14.67
C VAL A 67 -0.96 5.81 -14.28
N LEU A 68 -0.76 5.53 -12.99
CA LEU A 68 -0.44 4.20 -12.47
C LEU A 68 -1.52 3.17 -12.82
N ASN A 69 -2.79 3.51 -12.61
CA ASN A 69 -3.89 2.63 -12.93
C ASN A 69 -3.95 2.29 -14.43
N LEU A 70 -3.69 3.26 -15.31
CA LEU A 70 -3.64 3.03 -16.74
C LEU A 70 -2.46 2.13 -17.13
N MET A 71 -1.25 2.45 -16.61
CA MET A 71 -0.03 1.68 -16.88
C MET A 71 -0.20 0.20 -16.51
N VAL A 72 -0.61 -0.06 -15.25
CA VAL A 72 -0.77 -1.42 -14.76
C VAL A 72 -1.87 -2.16 -15.50
N ALA A 73 -2.97 -1.46 -15.88
CA ALA A 73 -4.04 -2.07 -16.68
C ALA A 73 -3.55 -2.46 -18.09
N GLU A 74 -2.77 -1.60 -18.75
CA GLU A 74 -2.19 -1.89 -20.07
C GLU A 74 -1.21 -3.06 -20.01
N GLU A 75 -0.30 -3.04 -19.02
CA GLU A 75 0.65 -4.13 -18.81
C GLU A 75 -0.02 -5.47 -18.59
N HIS A 76 -1.02 -5.53 -17.69
CA HIS A 76 -1.75 -6.76 -17.42
C HIS A 76 -2.57 -7.25 -18.62
N TYR A 77 -3.16 -6.33 -19.38
CA TYR A 77 -3.88 -6.68 -20.61
C TYR A 77 -2.97 -7.38 -21.63
N LEU A 78 -1.73 -6.89 -21.76
CA LEU A 78 -0.76 -7.44 -22.71
C LEU A 78 -0.12 -8.74 -22.18
N SER A 79 0.19 -8.78 -20.88
CA SER A 79 0.94 -9.90 -20.26
C SER A 79 0.06 -11.11 -19.96
N TYR A 80 -1.24 -10.89 -19.72
CA TYR A 80 -2.17 -11.94 -19.27
C TYR A 80 -3.42 -12.03 -20.15
N PRO A 81 -3.30 -12.41 -21.44
CA PRO A 81 -4.42 -12.41 -22.40
C PRO A 81 -5.55 -13.37 -22.02
N ASP A 82 -5.28 -14.40 -21.24
CA ASP A 82 -6.26 -15.42 -20.85
C ASP A 82 -6.97 -15.13 -19.51
N LEU A 83 -6.52 -14.07 -18.76
CA LEU A 83 -7.16 -13.72 -17.50
C LEU A 83 -8.53 -13.07 -17.70
N GLN A 84 -9.48 -13.49 -16.88
CA GLN A 84 -10.81 -12.88 -16.87
C GLN A 84 -10.76 -11.43 -16.36
N PRO A 85 -11.67 -10.54 -16.81
CA PRO A 85 -11.68 -9.13 -16.41
C PRO A 85 -11.73 -8.89 -14.89
N GLY A 86 -12.41 -9.79 -14.15
CA GLY A 86 -12.45 -9.75 -12.69
C GLY A 86 -11.09 -10.03 -12.05
N ASP A 87 -10.31 -10.95 -12.62
CA ASP A 87 -8.97 -11.28 -12.15
C ASP A 87 -7.97 -10.16 -12.48
N LEU A 88 -8.05 -9.60 -13.69
CA LEU A 88 -7.28 -8.41 -14.08
C LEU A 88 -7.54 -7.23 -13.14
N THR A 89 -8.80 -7.00 -12.76
CA THR A 89 -9.17 -5.94 -11.82
C THR A 89 -8.56 -6.16 -10.43
N ARG A 90 -8.59 -7.40 -9.93
CA ARG A 90 -7.99 -7.75 -8.64
C ARG A 90 -6.46 -7.63 -8.67
N LEU A 91 -5.85 -8.09 -9.76
CA LEU A 91 -4.39 -8.04 -9.93
C LEU A 91 -3.90 -6.59 -10.00
N ARG A 92 -4.59 -5.74 -10.78
CA ARG A 92 -4.31 -4.31 -10.82
C ARG A 92 -4.44 -3.68 -9.43
N ALA A 93 -5.56 -3.91 -8.73
CA ALA A 93 -5.77 -3.36 -7.39
C ALA A 93 -4.64 -3.73 -6.43
N ALA A 94 -4.15 -4.97 -6.45
CA ALA A 94 -3.04 -5.41 -5.61
C ALA A 94 -1.70 -4.73 -5.94
N ASN A 95 -1.48 -4.37 -7.21
CA ASN A 95 -0.24 -3.72 -7.65
C ASN A 95 -0.21 -2.19 -7.47
N VAL A 96 -1.37 -1.56 -7.17
CA VAL A 96 -1.49 -0.11 -6.95
C VAL A 96 -2.11 0.25 -5.61
N ASP A 97 -2.30 -0.71 -4.68
CA ASP A 97 -2.87 -0.39 -3.39
C ASP A 97 -1.88 0.34 -2.46
N THR A 98 -2.43 0.90 -1.40
CA THR A 98 -1.66 1.71 -0.43
C THR A 98 -0.47 0.93 0.15
N GLU A 99 -0.61 -0.36 0.45
CA GLU A 99 0.48 -1.15 1.03
C GLU A 99 1.60 -1.37 0.01
N LYS A 100 1.26 -1.72 -1.22
CA LYS A 100 2.21 -1.93 -2.30
C LYS A 100 3.06 -0.68 -2.58
N LEU A 101 2.40 0.48 -2.69
CA LEU A 101 3.07 1.75 -2.92
C LEU A 101 3.90 2.19 -1.71
N ALA A 102 3.38 2.02 -0.49
CA ALA A 102 4.13 2.34 0.72
C ALA A 102 5.40 1.48 0.86
N ARG A 103 5.35 0.20 0.49
CA ARG A 103 6.54 -0.68 0.42
C ARG A 103 7.57 -0.18 -0.59
N ALA A 104 7.14 0.29 -1.76
CA ALA A 104 8.02 0.92 -2.74
C ALA A 104 8.69 2.16 -2.17
N ALA A 105 7.94 3.02 -1.47
CA ALA A 105 8.47 4.21 -0.79
C ALA A 105 9.56 3.85 0.24
N LEU A 106 9.35 2.80 1.06
CA LEU A 106 10.35 2.34 2.02
C LEU A 106 11.58 1.76 1.32
N LYS A 107 11.39 0.86 0.37
CA LYS A 107 12.45 0.17 -0.39
C LYS A 107 13.42 1.17 -1.02
N HIS A 108 12.88 2.23 -1.63
CA HIS A 108 13.65 3.28 -2.27
C HIS A 108 13.96 4.48 -1.37
N GLN A 109 13.63 4.38 -0.07
CA GLN A 109 13.88 5.42 0.93
C GLN A 109 13.25 6.79 0.61
N LEU A 110 12.18 6.83 -0.19
CA LEU A 110 11.51 8.05 -0.62
C LEU A 110 10.94 8.85 0.55
N HIS A 111 10.55 8.17 1.65
CA HIS A 111 10.06 8.79 2.88
C HIS A 111 11.04 9.78 3.52
N LYS A 112 12.35 9.67 3.25
CA LYS A 112 13.37 10.59 3.76
C LYS A 112 13.28 11.98 3.14
N PHE A 113 12.68 12.08 1.96
CA PHE A 113 12.47 13.34 1.25
C PHE A 113 11.12 13.99 1.57
N LEU A 114 10.23 13.28 2.29
CA LEU A 114 8.89 13.77 2.59
C LEU A 114 8.93 14.94 3.58
N ARG A 115 8.46 16.10 3.14
CA ARG A 115 8.34 17.33 3.93
C ARG A 115 6.98 17.37 4.62
N HIS A 116 6.94 17.27 5.94
CA HIS A 116 5.69 17.24 6.70
C HIS A 116 5.86 17.77 8.12
N ASN A 117 4.74 18.22 8.72
CA ASN A 117 4.63 18.62 10.11
C ASN A 117 3.66 17.71 10.90
N LYS A 118 3.59 16.40 10.56
CA LYS A 118 2.79 15.39 11.27
C LYS A 118 3.62 14.68 12.33
N PRO A 119 3.41 14.90 13.64
CA PRO A 119 4.25 14.29 14.69
C PRO A 119 4.16 12.77 14.73
N ILE A 120 2.98 12.20 14.42
CA ILE A 120 2.72 10.75 14.51
C ILE A 120 3.27 9.97 13.31
N LEU A 121 3.55 10.64 12.19
CA LEU A 121 3.91 9.95 10.94
C LEU A 121 5.23 9.19 11.04
N ALA A 122 6.22 9.74 11.72
CA ALA A 122 7.51 9.06 11.94
C ALA A 122 7.34 7.74 12.71
N GLY A 123 6.46 7.73 13.73
CA GLY A 123 6.12 6.51 14.47
C GLY A 123 5.40 5.48 13.61
N GLN A 124 4.44 5.93 12.77
CA GLN A 124 3.71 5.06 11.84
C GLN A 124 4.65 4.45 10.78
N ILE A 125 5.59 5.22 10.26
CA ILE A 125 6.58 4.72 9.30
C ILE A 125 7.44 3.64 9.94
N LYS A 126 7.93 3.88 11.16
CA LYS A 126 8.75 2.89 11.89
C LYS A 126 7.98 1.60 12.18
N GLU A 127 6.73 1.69 12.66
CA GLU A 127 5.87 0.53 12.89
C GLU A 127 5.64 -0.26 11.60
N PHE A 128 5.42 0.44 10.48
CA PHE A 128 5.25 -0.18 9.18
C PHE A 128 6.55 -0.87 8.72
N GLU A 129 7.71 -0.22 8.87
CA GLU A 129 9.03 -0.78 8.54
C GLU A 129 9.32 -2.08 9.31
N GLU A 130 8.97 -2.13 10.60
CA GLU A 130 9.08 -3.33 11.42
C GLU A 130 8.10 -4.43 10.96
N SER A 131 6.86 -4.04 10.63
CA SER A 131 5.80 -4.98 10.24
C SER A 131 6.00 -5.62 8.86
N VAL A 132 6.62 -4.94 7.89
CA VAL A 132 6.82 -5.50 6.54
C VAL A 132 7.76 -6.70 6.50
N VAL A 133 8.60 -6.88 7.52
CA VAL A 133 9.54 -8.01 7.63
C VAL A 133 8.79 -9.35 7.71
N GLU A 134 7.63 -9.38 8.36
CA GLU A 134 6.80 -10.60 8.49
C GLU A 134 6.09 -10.98 7.18
N TYR A 135 5.94 -10.02 6.26
CA TYR A 135 5.19 -10.18 5.00
C TYR A 135 6.04 -9.72 3.81
N PRO A 136 6.94 -10.57 3.27
CA PRO A 136 7.94 -10.14 2.28
C PRO A 136 7.39 -9.51 1.01
N LEU A 137 6.22 -9.95 0.53
CA LEU A 137 5.61 -9.43 -0.70
C LEU A 137 4.46 -8.45 -0.40
N HIS A 138 3.47 -8.91 0.36
CA HIS A 138 2.25 -8.17 0.70
C HIS A 138 1.56 -8.81 1.89
N SER A 139 0.90 -8.03 2.76
CA SER A 139 0.20 -8.56 3.94
C SER A 139 -1.28 -8.89 3.68
N TRP A 140 -1.83 -8.42 2.58
CA TRP A 140 -3.26 -8.55 2.24
C TRP A 140 -4.18 -7.92 3.28
N GLY A 141 -3.74 -6.76 3.81
CA GLY A 141 -4.48 -5.97 4.77
C GLY A 141 -4.27 -6.32 6.24
N LEU A 142 -3.22 -7.08 6.58
CA LEU A 142 -2.90 -7.44 7.97
C LEU A 142 -2.03 -6.41 8.69
N ILE A 143 -1.36 -5.51 7.94
CA ILE A 143 -0.57 -4.41 8.48
C ILE A 143 -1.14 -3.06 8.05
N ASP A 144 -0.84 -2.02 8.82
CA ASP A 144 -1.31 -0.65 8.55
C ASP A 144 -0.24 0.15 7.81
N ALA A 145 -0.39 0.29 6.50
CA ALA A 145 0.51 1.10 5.69
C ALA A 145 0.16 2.59 5.83
N PRO A 146 1.14 3.47 6.15
CA PRO A 146 0.92 4.91 6.19
C PRO A 146 0.56 5.45 4.80
N LYS A 147 -0.65 6.03 4.65
CA LYS A 147 -1.12 6.55 3.36
C LYS A 147 -0.12 7.53 2.72
N ALA A 148 0.52 8.40 3.52
CA ALA A 148 1.48 9.37 3.00
C ALA A 148 2.66 8.73 2.24
N LEU A 149 3.03 7.47 2.53
CA LEU A 149 4.06 6.75 1.78
C LEU A 149 3.59 6.33 0.39
N ALA A 150 2.32 5.95 0.26
CA ALA A 150 1.72 5.66 -1.05
C ALA A 150 1.59 6.96 -1.86
N ASP A 151 1.06 8.01 -1.22
CA ASP A 151 0.81 9.31 -1.85
C ASP A 151 2.07 9.90 -2.48
N ILE A 152 3.25 9.77 -1.84
CA ILE A 152 4.50 10.29 -2.43
C ILE A 152 4.97 9.47 -3.63
N VAL A 153 4.65 8.18 -3.74
CA VAL A 153 4.94 7.38 -4.93
C VAL A 153 4.05 7.82 -6.07
N GLU A 154 2.74 7.93 -5.82
CA GLU A 154 1.79 8.43 -6.82
C GLU A 154 2.16 9.84 -7.28
N SER A 155 2.44 10.74 -6.34
CA SER A 155 2.81 12.13 -6.67
C SER A 155 4.12 12.23 -7.46
N LEU A 156 5.12 11.41 -7.13
CA LEU A 156 6.38 11.32 -7.90
C LEU A 156 6.11 10.88 -9.33
N ILE A 157 5.29 9.84 -9.52
CA ILE A 157 4.91 9.37 -10.86
C ILE A 157 4.12 10.42 -11.62
N GLY A 158 3.18 11.12 -10.95
CA GLY A 158 2.46 12.24 -11.53
C GLY A 158 3.38 13.39 -11.93
N ALA A 159 4.39 13.71 -11.11
CA ALA A 159 5.38 14.72 -11.40
C ALA A 159 6.25 14.35 -12.62
N ILE A 160 6.77 13.12 -12.68
CA ILE A 160 7.54 12.61 -13.82
C ILE A 160 6.70 12.67 -15.10
N TYR A 161 5.44 12.25 -15.03
CA TYR A 161 4.54 12.30 -16.18
C TYR A 161 4.37 13.74 -16.72
N ILE A 162 4.14 14.70 -15.84
CA ILE A 162 3.97 16.12 -16.25
C ILE A 162 5.28 16.72 -16.75
N ASP A 163 6.40 16.52 -16.03
CA ASP A 163 7.71 17.07 -16.35
C ASP A 163 8.31 16.51 -17.65
N SER A 164 8.03 15.22 -17.93
CA SER A 164 8.41 14.55 -19.19
C SER A 164 7.57 14.96 -20.41
N ASN A 165 6.76 16.00 -20.28
CA ASN A 165 5.78 16.42 -21.30
C ASN A 165 4.74 15.33 -21.61
N ARG A 166 4.24 14.66 -20.58
CA ARG A 166 3.23 13.59 -20.62
C ARG A 166 3.71 12.34 -21.36
N SER A 167 5.00 12.03 -21.27
CA SER A 167 5.56 10.84 -21.86
C SER A 167 5.20 9.61 -21.05
N MET A 168 4.22 8.83 -21.51
CA MET A 168 3.84 7.58 -20.88
C MET A 168 5.02 6.58 -20.87
N ASN A 169 5.78 6.49 -21.96
CA ASN A 169 6.91 5.56 -22.05
C ASN A 169 7.96 5.78 -20.96
N ILE A 170 8.40 7.03 -20.76
CA ILE A 170 9.37 7.38 -19.70
C ILE A 170 8.77 7.06 -18.32
N THR A 171 7.52 7.44 -18.11
CA THR A 171 6.85 7.23 -16.83
C THR A 171 6.67 5.75 -16.50
N CYS A 172 6.28 4.94 -17.49
CA CYS A 172 6.12 3.49 -17.34
C CYS A 172 7.43 2.79 -17.00
N GLU A 173 8.52 3.12 -17.67
CA GLU A 173 9.84 2.54 -17.42
C GLU A 173 10.26 2.77 -15.96
N ILE A 174 10.19 4.01 -15.49
CA ILE A 174 10.55 4.37 -14.13
C ILE A 174 9.61 3.72 -13.09
N ALA A 175 8.31 3.75 -13.33
CA ALA A 175 7.35 3.19 -12.40
C ALA A 175 7.47 1.67 -12.28
N LYS A 176 7.76 0.95 -13.37
CA LYS A 176 8.03 -0.49 -13.33
C LYS A 176 9.19 -0.81 -12.40
N ASP A 177 10.29 -0.07 -12.48
CA ASP A 177 11.46 -0.28 -11.62
C ASP A 177 11.16 0.03 -10.15
N LEU A 178 10.43 1.13 -9.88
CA LEU A 178 10.05 1.53 -8.53
C LEU A 178 9.14 0.50 -7.85
N LEU A 179 8.22 -0.11 -8.60
CA LEU A 179 7.19 -0.99 -8.06
C LEU A 179 7.59 -2.47 -7.97
N GLN A 180 8.82 -2.84 -8.33
CA GLN A 180 9.29 -4.23 -8.17
C GLN A 180 9.39 -4.65 -6.69
N PRO A 181 9.10 -5.94 -6.34
CA PRO A 181 8.59 -7.00 -7.20
C PRO A 181 7.12 -6.84 -7.54
N GLU A 182 6.71 -7.20 -8.75
CA GLU A 182 5.30 -7.21 -9.16
C GLU A 182 4.54 -8.35 -8.48
N ILE A 183 3.25 -8.12 -8.15
CA ILE A 183 2.32 -9.16 -7.74
C ILE A 183 1.74 -9.79 -9.01
N THR A 184 1.98 -11.10 -9.19
CA THR A 184 1.56 -11.87 -10.36
C THR A 184 0.30 -12.69 -10.07
N PRO A 185 -0.37 -13.25 -11.09
CA PRO A 185 -1.51 -14.15 -10.89
C PRO A 185 -1.21 -15.34 -9.97
N GLU A 186 0.05 -15.81 -9.94
CA GLU A 186 0.48 -16.94 -9.10
C GLU A 186 0.73 -16.52 -7.64
N SER A 187 1.13 -15.26 -7.42
CA SER A 187 1.49 -14.75 -6.09
C SER A 187 0.36 -14.00 -5.40
N ILE A 188 -0.69 -13.60 -6.14
CA ILE A 188 -1.82 -12.88 -5.56
C ILE A 188 -2.60 -13.78 -4.60
N GLN A 189 -2.86 -13.28 -3.39
CA GLN A 189 -3.67 -13.97 -2.40
C GLN A 189 -5.05 -13.31 -2.27
N LYS A 190 -6.00 -14.06 -1.72
CA LYS A 190 -7.31 -13.51 -1.39
C LYS A 190 -7.23 -12.73 -0.08
N HIS A 191 -7.91 -11.60 -0.07
CA HIS A 191 -8.07 -10.81 1.16
C HIS A 191 -8.75 -11.67 2.24
N PRO A 192 -8.27 -11.67 3.51
CA PRO A 192 -8.72 -12.56 4.57
C PRO A 192 -10.23 -12.60 4.77
N VAL A 193 -10.87 -11.43 4.79
CA VAL A 193 -12.34 -11.32 4.95
C VAL A 193 -13.07 -11.96 3.76
N THR A 194 -12.62 -11.71 2.53
CA THR A 194 -13.21 -12.32 1.34
C THR A 194 -13.10 -13.84 1.38
N MET A 195 -11.91 -14.34 1.76
CA MET A 195 -11.68 -15.79 1.88
C MET A 195 -12.60 -16.43 2.93
N LEU A 196 -12.75 -15.78 4.09
CA LEU A 196 -13.65 -16.22 5.16
C LEU A 196 -15.09 -16.39 4.66
N TYR A 197 -15.64 -15.35 4.04
CA TYR A 197 -17.01 -15.40 3.52
C TYR A 197 -17.18 -16.43 2.41
N GLU A 198 -16.20 -16.60 1.51
CA GLU A 198 -16.27 -17.63 0.48
C GLU A 198 -16.26 -19.07 1.07
N ILE A 199 -15.45 -19.32 2.09
CA ILE A 199 -15.43 -20.63 2.76
C ILE A 199 -16.78 -20.89 3.42
N CYS A 200 -17.27 -19.93 4.20
CA CYS A 200 -18.52 -20.08 4.93
C CYS A 200 -19.74 -20.19 4.00
N GLN A 201 -19.78 -19.40 2.91
CA GLN A 201 -20.85 -19.51 1.90
C GLN A 201 -20.91 -20.88 1.24
N LYS A 202 -19.76 -21.47 0.88
CA LYS A 202 -19.70 -22.82 0.29
C LYS A 202 -20.22 -23.91 1.24
N LYS A 203 -20.12 -23.68 2.54
CA LYS A 203 -20.54 -24.61 3.59
C LYS A 203 -21.91 -24.28 4.18
N ASN A 204 -22.55 -23.18 3.74
CA ASN A 204 -23.77 -22.60 4.33
C ASN A 204 -23.61 -22.25 5.82
N TRP A 205 -22.42 -21.83 6.24
CA TRP A 205 -22.13 -21.40 7.61
C TRP A 205 -22.42 -19.91 7.78
N GLU A 206 -22.94 -19.53 8.95
CA GLU A 206 -23.20 -18.14 9.30
C GLU A 206 -21.95 -17.49 9.94
N VAL A 207 -21.59 -16.30 9.45
CA VAL A 207 -20.46 -15.51 10.01
C VAL A 207 -21.01 -14.38 10.85
N SER A 208 -20.56 -14.26 12.08
CA SER A 208 -20.84 -13.11 12.95
C SER A 208 -19.54 -12.51 13.50
N ILE A 209 -19.57 -11.20 13.76
CA ILE A 209 -18.40 -10.44 14.20
C ILE A 209 -18.71 -9.82 15.56
N GLY A 210 -17.95 -10.22 16.57
CA GLY A 210 -17.94 -9.60 17.91
C GLY A 210 -17.05 -8.36 17.93
N ASP A 211 -17.68 -7.18 18.04
CA ASP A 211 -16.98 -5.90 17.99
C ASP A 211 -16.66 -5.37 19.38
N MET A 212 -15.47 -5.62 19.87
CA MET A 212 -14.94 -5.06 21.10
C MET A 212 -13.87 -3.96 20.84
N TRP A 213 -13.65 -3.60 19.57
CA TRP A 213 -12.53 -2.77 19.15
C TRP A 213 -12.41 -1.44 19.89
N ARG A 214 -13.53 -0.73 20.13
CA ARG A 214 -13.51 0.56 20.86
C ARG A 214 -13.05 0.44 22.31
N LYS A 215 -13.12 -0.75 22.91
CA LYS A 215 -12.77 -0.98 24.33
C LYS A 215 -11.37 -1.58 24.49
N THR A 216 -11.02 -2.51 23.61
CA THR A 216 -9.81 -3.36 23.77
C THR A 216 -8.91 -3.40 22.54
N GLY A 217 -9.30 -2.75 21.43
CA GLY A 217 -8.63 -2.88 20.13
C GLY A 217 -8.88 -4.24 19.46
N GLU A 218 -9.80 -5.08 19.98
CA GLU A 218 -9.99 -6.46 19.54
C GLU A 218 -11.31 -6.65 18.78
N VAL A 219 -11.26 -7.57 17.81
CA VAL A 219 -12.40 -8.06 17.05
C VAL A 219 -12.35 -9.58 17.07
N GLU A 220 -13.51 -10.22 17.26
CA GLU A 220 -13.67 -11.67 17.23
C GLU A 220 -14.55 -12.09 16.06
N VAL A 221 -14.24 -13.23 15.46
CA VAL A 221 -15.04 -13.88 14.41
C VAL A 221 -15.63 -15.15 14.96
N PHE A 222 -16.92 -15.34 14.73
CA PHE A 222 -17.65 -16.56 15.05
C PHE A 222 -18.24 -17.14 13.76
N VAL A 223 -18.18 -18.46 13.63
CA VAL A 223 -18.78 -19.24 12.53
C VAL A 223 -19.76 -20.23 13.13
N ASP A 224 -21.04 -20.18 12.73
CA ASP A 224 -22.15 -20.92 13.31
C ASP A 224 -22.19 -20.82 14.85
N GLY A 225 -21.96 -19.61 15.36
CA GLY A 225 -21.93 -19.31 16.80
C GLY A 225 -20.71 -19.83 17.57
N LYS A 226 -19.76 -20.51 16.91
CA LYS A 226 -18.50 -20.97 17.51
C LYS A 226 -17.40 -19.94 17.26
N PHE A 227 -16.56 -19.70 18.26
CA PHE A 227 -15.36 -18.87 18.10
C PHE A 227 -14.43 -19.46 17.04
N ALA A 228 -14.03 -18.65 16.07
CA ALA A 228 -13.17 -19.06 14.97
C ALA A 228 -11.85 -18.27 14.90
N GLY A 229 -11.82 -17.02 15.36
CA GLY A 229 -10.59 -16.24 15.34
C GLY A 229 -10.73 -14.87 16.00
N ARG A 230 -9.58 -14.30 16.38
CA ARG A 230 -9.44 -12.99 17.03
C ARG A 230 -8.37 -12.15 16.33
N GLY A 231 -8.60 -10.86 16.24
CA GLY A 231 -7.60 -9.91 15.75
C GLY A 231 -7.52 -8.70 16.66
N LYS A 232 -6.30 -8.27 16.94
CA LYS A 232 -6.04 -7.07 17.75
C LYS A 232 -5.23 -6.07 16.95
N TYR A 233 -5.70 -4.81 16.95
CA TYR A 233 -4.97 -3.65 16.47
C TYR A 233 -5.67 -2.37 16.95
N GLU A 234 -4.91 -1.45 17.52
CA GLU A 234 -5.49 -0.25 18.14
C GLU A 234 -5.68 0.90 17.13
N GLY A 235 -4.82 0.98 16.09
CA GLY A 235 -4.82 2.09 15.14
C GLY A 235 -6.04 2.13 14.21
N LYS A 236 -6.40 1.00 13.60
CA LYS A 236 -7.53 0.90 12.64
C LYS A 236 -8.33 -0.38 12.87
N LYS A 237 -9.64 -0.24 13.10
CA LYS A 237 -10.55 -1.39 13.25
C LYS A 237 -10.46 -2.39 12.10
N LEU A 238 -10.30 -1.89 10.85
CA LEU A 238 -10.20 -2.73 9.67
C LEU A 238 -9.05 -3.75 9.77
N ILE A 239 -7.89 -3.35 10.28
CA ILE A 239 -6.75 -4.26 10.48
C ILE A 239 -7.09 -5.33 11.52
N ALA A 240 -7.76 -4.97 12.63
CA ALA A 240 -8.20 -5.95 13.61
C ALA A 240 -9.19 -6.96 13.00
N VAL A 241 -10.15 -6.51 12.17
CA VAL A 241 -11.07 -7.38 11.44
C VAL A 241 -10.33 -8.31 10.49
N ASN A 242 -9.36 -7.80 9.73
CA ASN A 242 -8.59 -8.60 8.79
C ASN A 242 -7.76 -9.68 9.51
N ARG A 243 -7.13 -9.33 10.63
CA ARG A 243 -6.39 -10.28 11.49
C ARG A 243 -7.30 -11.36 12.08
N ALA A 244 -8.50 -10.98 12.56
CA ALA A 244 -9.49 -11.94 13.05
C ALA A 244 -9.96 -12.89 11.96
N ALA A 245 -10.25 -12.40 10.77
CA ALA A 245 -10.61 -13.20 9.62
C ALA A 245 -9.46 -14.12 9.15
N HIS A 246 -8.22 -13.64 9.21
CA HIS A 246 -7.04 -14.44 8.88
C HIS A 246 -6.89 -15.64 9.83
N GLU A 247 -6.98 -15.41 11.14
CA GLU A 247 -6.93 -16.50 12.15
C GLU A 247 -8.09 -17.48 11.96
N ALA A 248 -9.32 -16.97 11.74
CA ALA A 248 -10.48 -17.81 11.45
C ALA A 248 -10.28 -18.68 10.21
N ASN A 249 -9.72 -18.13 9.12
CA ASN A 249 -9.40 -18.90 7.92
C ASN A 249 -8.41 -20.01 8.20
N GLN A 250 -7.35 -19.75 8.98
CA GLN A 250 -6.37 -20.76 9.35
C GLN A 250 -7.01 -21.89 10.17
N HIS A 251 -7.92 -21.56 11.10
CA HIS A 251 -8.65 -22.52 11.90
C HIS A 251 -9.56 -23.39 11.04
N LEU A 252 -10.41 -22.77 10.21
CA LEU A 252 -11.35 -23.47 9.34
C LEU A 252 -10.64 -24.37 8.31
N VAL A 253 -9.54 -23.94 7.72
CA VAL A 253 -8.76 -24.76 6.78
C VAL A 253 -8.19 -26.00 7.46
N ARG A 254 -7.71 -25.89 8.72
CA ARG A 254 -7.23 -27.04 9.50
C ARG A 254 -8.35 -28.03 9.84
N GLU A 255 -9.52 -27.53 10.29
CA GLU A 255 -10.69 -28.37 10.58
C GLU A 255 -11.15 -29.14 9.34
N LEU A 256 -11.30 -28.45 8.20
CA LEU A 256 -11.71 -29.06 6.94
C LEU A 256 -10.71 -30.12 6.45
N ALA A 257 -9.41 -29.90 6.64
CA ALA A 257 -8.39 -30.86 6.29
C ALA A 257 -8.47 -32.16 7.18
N GLN A 258 -8.78 -32.00 8.48
CA GLN A 258 -8.97 -33.11 9.41
C GLN A 258 -10.23 -33.90 9.07
N GLU A 259 -11.35 -33.26 8.78
CA GLU A 259 -12.60 -33.92 8.37
C GLU A 259 -12.39 -34.76 7.10
N ASN A 260 -11.71 -34.20 6.09
CA ASN A 260 -11.40 -34.91 4.85
C ASN A 260 -10.49 -36.13 5.09
N ALA A 261 -9.48 -36.02 5.97
CA ALA A 261 -8.58 -37.10 6.30
C ALA A 261 -9.32 -38.25 7.04
N GLN A 262 -10.26 -37.92 7.94
CA GLN A 262 -11.08 -38.91 8.65
C GLN A 262 -12.08 -39.61 7.71
N CYS A 263 -12.65 -38.91 6.75
CA CYS A 263 -13.56 -39.49 5.77
C CYS A 263 -12.86 -40.49 4.85
N ILE A 264 -11.60 -40.23 4.48
CA ILE A 264 -10.79 -41.15 3.66
C ILE A 264 -10.33 -42.40 4.48
N ALA A 265 -10.11 -42.25 5.77
CA ALA A 265 -9.66 -43.34 6.66
C ALA A 265 -10.77 -44.27 7.14
N SER A 266 -12.05 -43.91 6.93
CA SER A 266 -13.20 -44.75 7.34
C SER A 266 -13.56 -45.75 6.23
N PRO A 267 -13.51 -47.07 6.45
CA PRO A 267 -13.75 -48.11 5.44
C PRO A 267 -15.21 -48.24 4.96
N SER A 268 -16.11 -47.37 5.39
CA SER A 268 -17.56 -47.51 5.17
C SER A 268 -18.15 -46.74 4.00
N CYS A 269 -17.33 -46.19 3.06
CA CYS A 269 -17.81 -45.50 1.86
C CYS A 269 -17.69 -46.33 0.55
N HIS A 270 -17.74 -47.67 0.68
CA HIS A 270 -17.95 -48.56 -0.47
C HIS A 270 -19.16 -49.47 -0.21
N LEU A 271 -20.36 -48.97 -0.52
CA LEU A 271 -21.54 -49.79 -0.92
C LEU A 271 -22.46 -48.92 -1.72
#